data_177370273b6d8f8f5d25b8390ea5cbe8
#
_entry.id   177370273b6d8f8f5d25b8390ea5cbe8
#
_cell.length_a   1.000
_cell.length_b   1.000
_cell.length_c   1.000
_cell.angle_alpha   90.00
_cell.angle_beta   90.00
_cell.angle_gamma   90.00
#
_symmetry.space_group_name_H-M   'P 1'
#
loop_
_entity.id
_entity.type
_entity.pdbx_description
1 polymer ?
#
loop_
_entity_poly.entity_id
_entity_poly.type
_entity_poly.pdbx_seq_one_letter_code
_entity_poly.pdbx_strand_id
1 'polypeptide(L)'
;MQAAIFTLADGSAVIGGAVALGALVPGVRARLALSRAKYRSLAGHARMSRRVAGLIPYYAFGEDRFFDCDGAPAEIAARRRQGFFQLAGRFGAAFTRSNALTAQAKDSVSDLQFTAAYRVPFPFSEMVQRHLPVGSFLARSSGVTVTDLDGNVFIDLTGSYGVNLFGHDFYKACIDRGAARVRDLGPVLGSYHPVVADNVARLRAVSGLDEISFHMSGTEAVMQAVRLARYHTGRTHLVRFCGAYHGWWGDVQPGIGNPTPAAQTYTLAELSGRTLEVLRRRRDIACVLVNPLQALHPNAGAPSDGTLVDSGRRAGADRAAYAAWLGRLRQVCDARGIVLIFDEVFVGFRLARRGAAEYFGVQPDMVTYGKSLGGGLPVG
;
A
#
# COMPACT_ATOMS: atom_id res chain seq x y z
N MET A 1 30.85 3.90 67.20
CA MET A 1 30.84 2.84 66.16
C MET A 1 29.49 2.76 65.38
N GLN A 2 28.47 3.61 65.68
CA GLN A 2 27.17 3.63 64.98
C GLN A 2 27.07 4.66 63.87
N ALA A 3 27.91 5.68 63.80
CA ALA A 3 27.83 6.74 62.77
C ALA A 3 28.50 6.37 61.45
N ALA A 4 29.34 5.36 61.36
CA ALA A 4 30.02 4.98 60.11
C ALA A 4 29.25 3.98 59.27
N ILE A 5 28.23 3.32 59.82
CA ILE A 5 27.41 2.33 59.10
C ILE A 5 26.31 3.01 58.26
N PHE A 6 25.82 4.16 58.70
CA PHE A 6 24.77 4.90 57.96
C PHE A 6 25.30 5.56 56.66
N THR A 7 26.54 6.03 56.63
CA THR A 7 27.12 6.70 55.46
C THR A 7 27.49 5.73 54.34
N LEU A 8 27.77 4.46 54.61
CA LEU A 8 28.07 3.45 53.61
C LEU A 8 26.80 2.87 52.97
N ALA A 9 25.70 2.77 53.70
CA ALA A 9 24.42 2.32 53.21
C ALA A 9 23.76 3.38 52.27
N ASP A 10 23.86 4.66 52.61
CA ASP A 10 23.35 5.76 51.80
C ASP A 10 24.14 5.93 50.47
N GLY A 11 25.45 5.75 50.52
CA GLY A 11 26.30 5.81 49.32
C GLY A 11 26.02 4.69 48.34
N SER A 12 25.78 3.46 48.80
CA SER A 12 25.44 2.33 47.94
C SER A 12 24.03 2.45 47.33
N ALA A 13 23.07 3.02 48.06
CA ALA A 13 21.72 3.28 47.54
C ALA A 13 21.73 4.38 46.49
N VAL A 14 22.52 5.44 46.64
CA VAL A 14 22.67 6.53 45.67
C VAL A 14 23.39 6.02 44.40
N ILE A 15 24.45 5.21 44.54
CA ILE A 15 25.16 4.62 43.40
C ILE A 15 24.25 3.62 42.67
N GLY A 16 23.54 2.76 43.41
CA GLY A 16 22.54 1.84 42.82
C GLY A 16 21.43 2.55 42.08
N GLY A 17 20.92 3.66 42.64
CA GLY A 17 19.93 4.51 42.00
C GLY A 17 20.46 5.21 40.74
N ALA A 18 21.68 5.73 40.76
CA ALA A 18 22.31 6.35 39.60
C ALA A 18 22.60 5.36 38.47
N VAL A 19 23.03 4.14 38.79
CA VAL A 19 23.22 3.06 37.80
C VAL A 19 21.89 2.59 37.21
N ALA A 20 20.84 2.44 38.02
CA ALA A 20 19.50 2.09 37.57
C ALA A 20 18.90 3.18 36.66
N LEU A 21 19.03 4.46 37.02
CA LEU A 21 18.65 5.59 36.19
C LEU A 21 19.46 5.64 34.90
N GLY A 22 20.78 5.41 34.96
CA GLY A 22 21.64 5.36 33.78
C GLY A 22 21.27 4.23 32.83
N ALA A 23 20.85 3.07 33.33
CA ALA A 23 20.37 1.95 32.52
C ALA A 23 19.00 2.21 31.87
N LEU A 24 18.13 3.03 32.48
CA LEU A 24 16.81 3.38 31.94
C LEU A 24 16.87 4.45 30.83
N VAL A 25 17.87 5.35 30.87
CA VAL A 25 18.01 6.46 29.92
C VAL A 25 18.02 6.03 28.45
N PRO A 26 18.77 4.98 28.01
CA PRO A 26 18.77 4.53 26.64
C PRO A 26 17.37 4.03 26.20
N GLY A 27 16.68 3.30 27.07
CA GLY A 27 15.30 2.82 26.80
C GLY A 27 14.30 3.95 26.66
N VAL A 28 14.34 4.94 27.55
CA VAL A 28 13.49 6.13 27.49
C VAL A 28 13.77 6.95 26.22
N ARG A 29 15.05 7.18 25.90
CA ARG A 29 15.44 7.89 24.66
C ARG A 29 14.97 7.16 23.41
N ALA A 30 15.12 5.83 23.35
CA ALA A 30 14.66 5.02 22.23
C ALA A 30 13.13 5.09 22.08
N ARG A 31 12.38 5.08 23.19
CA ARG A 31 10.92 5.20 23.19
C ARG A 31 10.45 6.59 22.76
N LEU A 32 11.11 7.64 23.22
CA LEU A 32 10.83 9.02 22.81
C LEU A 32 11.14 9.22 21.31
N ALA A 33 12.26 8.70 20.81
CA ALA A 33 12.62 8.76 19.41
C ALA A 33 11.54 8.07 18.55
N LEU A 34 11.09 6.88 18.93
CA LEU A 34 10.00 6.17 18.26
C LEU A 34 8.70 6.98 18.28
N SER A 35 8.32 7.54 19.44
CA SER A 35 7.09 8.35 19.57
C SER A 35 7.11 9.58 18.66
N ARG A 36 8.28 10.24 18.52
CA ARG A 36 8.46 11.41 17.66
C ARG A 36 8.54 11.10 16.17
N ALA A 37 8.97 9.88 15.83
CA ALA A 37 9.09 9.42 14.43
C ALA A 37 7.80 8.81 13.89
N LYS A 38 6.86 8.41 14.77
CA LYS A 38 5.55 7.97 14.34
C LYS A 38 4.87 9.09 13.57
N TYR A 39 4.38 8.75 12.38
CA TYR A 39 3.51 9.68 11.66
C TYR A 39 2.28 9.95 12.53
N ARG A 40 1.88 11.20 12.65
CA ARG A 40 0.66 11.60 13.38
C ARG A 40 -0.57 11.21 12.55
N SER A 41 -0.66 10.05 12.04
CA SER A 41 -1.84 9.59 11.37
C SER A 41 -2.41 8.44 12.16
N LEU A 42 -3.59 8.49 12.24
CA LEU A 42 -4.52 7.94 11.31
C LEU A 42 -4.87 6.46 11.56
N ALA A 43 -4.05 5.63 12.17
CA ALA A 43 -4.48 4.26 12.50
C ALA A 43 -5.70 4.22 13.45
N GLY A 44 -5.92 5.28 14.22
CA GLY A 44 -7.16 5.51 14.97
C GLY A 44 -8.19 6.37 14.24
N HIS A 45 -7.80 7.10 13.20
CA HIS A 45 -8.63 8.12 12.57
C HIS A 45 -9.84 7.55 11.83
N ALA A 46 -9.73 6.44 11.13
CA ALA A 46 -10.86 5.90 10.40
C ALA A 46 -12.01 5.51 11.32
N ARG A 47 -11.72 4.96 12.50
CA ARG A 47 -12.74 4.65 13.51
C ARG A 47 -13.26 5.93 14.20
N MET A 48 -12.37 6.86 14.51
CA MET A 48 -12.71 8.13 15.11
C MET A 48 -13.41 9.04 14.10
N SER A 49 -12.95 9.13 12.86
CA SER A 49 -13.60 9.88 11.79
C SER A 49 -15.03 9.42 11.54
N ARG A 50 -15.28 8.10 11.54
CA ARG A 50 -16.66 7.58 11.42
C ARG A 50 -17.53 7.91 12.62
N ARG A 51 -16.97 7.87 13.83
CA ARG A 51 -17.70 8.30 15.04
C ARG A 51 -18.00 9.78 15.01
N VAL A 52 -17.01 10.60 14.66
CA VAL A 52 -17.17 12.06 14.53
C VAL A 52 -18.11 12.38 13.37
N ALA A 53 -17.98 11.68 12.23
CA ALA A 53 -18.88 11.82 11.09
C ALA A 53 -20.33 11.50 11.44
N GLY A 54 -20.56 10.50 12.29
CA GLY A 54 -21.90 10.18 12.80
C GLY A 54 -22.48 11.24 13.75
N LEU A 55 -21.65 12.14 14.29
CA LEU A 55 -22.04 13.24 15.16
C LEU A 55 -22.19 14.59 14.41
N ILE A 56 -21.66 14.67 13.18
CA ILE A 56 -21.72 15.89 12.35
C ILE A 56 -22.77 15.67 11.25
N PRO A 57 -23.93 16.35 11.33
CA PRO A 57 -25.05 16.10 10.42
C PRO A 57 -24.78 16.44 8.94
N TYR A 58 -23.62 16.96 8.62
CA TYR A 58 -23.24 17.40 7.26
C TYR A 58 -22.08 16.60 6.65
N TYR A 59 -21.78 15.43 7.16
CA TYR A 59 -20.62 14.65 6.68
C TYR A 59 -20.99 13.63 5.62
N ALA A 60 -22.23 13.21 5.56
CA ALA A 60 -22.79 12.45 4.45
C ALA A 60 -23.74 13.38 3.69
N PHE A 61 -23.47 13.62 2.42
CA PHE A 61 -24.27 14.54 1.62
C PHE A 61 -25.45 13.79 1.03
N GLY A 62 -26.62 14.00 1.63
CA GLY A 62 -27.90 13.61 1.05
C GLY A 62 -28.28 14.47 -0.16
N GLU A 63 -29.42 14.20 -0.75
CA GLU A 63 -29.87 14.87 -1.97
C GLU A 63 -29.99 16.39 -1.84
N ASP A 64 -30.28 16.87 -0.64
CA ASP A 64 -30.39 18.30 -0.27
C ASP A 64 -29.03 19.03 -0.34
N ARG A 65 -27.93 18.36 -0.02
CA ARG A 65 -26.60 18.97 0.12
C ARG A 65 -25.55 18.46 -0.88
N PHE A 66 -25.87 17.42 -1.65
CA PHE A 66 -24.90 16.79 -2.56
C PHE A 66 -24.40 17.78 -3.64
N PHE A 67 -25.25 18.68 -4.10
CA PHE A 67 -24.92 19.57 -5.22
C PHE A 67 -24.32 20.91 -4.78
N ASP A 68 -24.40 21.24 -3.50
CA ASP A 68 -23.88 22.50 -2.91
C ASP A 68 -22.91 22.27 -1.75
N CYS A 69 -22.39 21.06 -1.59
CA CYS A 69 -21.52 20.66 -0.46
C CYS A 69 -20.24 21.51 -0.34
N ASP A 70 -19.84 22.19 -1.38
CA ASP A 70 -18.72 23.14 -1.46
C ASP A 70 -19.16 24.61 -1.32
N GLY A 71 -20.43 24.87 -0.96
CA GLY A 71 -20.99 26.20 -0.86
C GLY A 71 -21.25 26.88 -2.21
N ALA A 72 -21.45 26.08 -3.28
CA ALA A 72 -21.72 26.60 -4.59
C ALA A 72 -23.01 27.45 -4.61
N PRO A 73 -23.08 28.55 -5.43
CA PRO A 73 -24.29 29.31 -5.63
C PRO A 73 -25.45 28.43 -6.13
N ALA A 74 -26.69 28.82 -5.78
CA ALA A 74 -27.90 28.06 -6.10
C ALA A 74 -28.04 27.73 -7.59
N GLU A 75 -27.65 28.64 -8.48
CA GLU A 75 -27.64 28.43 -9.93
C GLU A 75 -26.70 27.27 -10.34
N ILE A 76 -25.52 27.24 -9.75
CA ILE A 76 -24.52 26.17 -10.01
C ILE A 76 -25.03 24.84 -9.46
N ALA A 77 -25.58 24.84 -8.23
CA ALA A 77 -26.17 23.64 -7.62
C ALA A 77 -27.32 23.08 -8.48
N ALA A 78 -28.20 23.93 -8.98
CA ALA A 78 -29.30 23.54 -9.87
C ALA A 78 -28.79 22.94 -11.19
N ARG A 79 -27.78 23.55 -11.81
CA ARG A 79 -27.14 23.03 -13.03
C ARG A 79 -26.46 21.67 -12.80
N ARG A 80 -25.76 21.50 -11.65
CA ARG A 80 -25.17 20.22 -11.26
C ARG A 80 -26.25 19.15 -11.07
N ARG A 81 -27.34 19.48 -10.37
CA ARG A 81 -28.47 18.57 -10.16
C ARG A 81 -29.06 18.11 -11.49
N GLN A 82 -29.34 19.03 -12.41
CA GLN A 82 -29.88 18.70 -13.73
C GLN A 82 -28.93 17.77 -14.50
N GLY A 83 -27.62 18.10 -14.57
CA GLY A 83 -26.62 17.29 -15.26
C GLY A 83 -26.47 15.90 -14.64
N PHE A 84 -26.51 15.80 -13.30
CA PHE A 84 -26.43 14.53 -12.59
C PHE A 84 -27.58 13.60 -12.92
N PHE A 85 -28.83 14.06 -12.88
CA PHE A 85 -29.98 13.21 -13.21
C PHE A 85 -30.08 12.89 -14.70
N GLN A 86 -29.64 13.77 -15.59
CA GLN A 86 -29.50 13.42 -17.02
C GLN A 86 -28.47 12.31 -17.20
N LEU A 87 -27.32 12.37 -16.48
CA LEU A 87 -26.31 11.32 -16.50
C LEU A 87 -26.86 10.01 -15.92
N ALA A 88 -27.59 10.07 -14.80
CA ALA A 88 -28.22 8.90 -14.19
C ALA A 88 -29.18 8.17 -15.15
N GLY A 89 -30.01 8.92 -15.88
CA GLY A 89 -30.87 8.36 -16.92
C GLY A 89 -30.09 7.65 -18.03
N ARG A 90 -28.97 8.24 -18.48
CA ARG A 90 -28.10 7.62 -19.49
C ARG A 90 -27.46 6.33 -18.94
N PHE A 91 -26.99 6.33 -17.69
CA PHE A 91 -26.39 5.14 -17.06
C PHE A 91 -27.40 4.02 -16.91
N GLY A 92 -28.64 4.32 -16.47
CA GLY A 92 -29.70 3.32 -16.37
C GLY A 92 -30.01 2.64 -17.70
N ALA A 93 -30.00 3.39 -18.81
CA ALA A 93 -30.26 2.86 -20.14
C ALA A 93 -29.04 2.10 -20.72
N ALA A 94 -27.82 2.59 -20.48
CA ALA A 94 -26.61 2.06 -21.11
C ALA A 94 -26.07 0.78 -20.46
N PHE A 95 -26.36 0.52 -19.17
CA PHE A 95 -25.74 -0.56 -18.38
C PHE A 95 -26.75 -1.59 -17.86
N THR A 96 -27.80 -1.89 -18.60
CA THR A 96 -28.91 -2.73 -18.12
C THR A 96 -28.47 -4.14 -17.74
N ARG A 97 -27.77 -4.84 -18.64
CA ARG A 97 -27.32 -6.22 -18.43
C ARG A 97 -26.18 -6.29 -17.39
N SER A 98 -25.21 -5.37 -17.49
CA SER A 98 -24.08 -5.28 -16.57
C SER A 98 -24.56 -5.00 -15.15
N ASN A 99 -25.52 -4.11 -14.96
CA ASN A 99 -26.10 -3.80 -13.65
C ASN A 99 -26.94 -4.95 -13.10
N ALA A 100 -27.76 -5.61 -13.93
CA ALA A 100 -28.56 -6.76 -13.51
C ALA A 100 -27.69 -7.90 -13.00
N LEU A 101 -26.65 -8.29 -13.75
CA LEU A 101 -25.71 -9.32 -13.31
C LEU A 101 -24.93 -8.93 -12.06
N THR A 102 -24.51 -7.66 -11.97
CA THR A 102 -23.81 -7.14 -10.79
C THR A 102 -24.72 -7.21 -9.55
N ALA A 103 -25.98 -6.83 -9.67
CA ALA A 103 -26.95 -6.91 -8.58
C ALA A 103 -27.17 -8.37 -8.14
N GLN A 104 -27.32 -9.30 -9.08
CA GLN A 104 -27.47 -10.72 -8.79
C GLN A 104 -26.24 -11.31 -8.07
N ALA A 105 -25.02 -10.94 -8.49
CA ALA A 105 -23.79 -11.49 -7.93
C ALA A 105 -23.36 -10.80 -6.63
N LYS A 106 -23.79 -9.57 -6.38
CA LYS A 106 -23.32 -8.71 -5.29
C LYS A 106 -23.43 -9.37 -3.92
N ASP A 107 -24.53 -10.06 -3.65
CA ASP A 107 -24.78 -10.66 -2.33
C ASP A 107 -23.97 -11.95 -2.10
N SER A 108 -23.44 -12.54 -3.18
CA SER A 108 -22.67 -13.79 -3.16
C SER A 108 -21.17 -13.58 -3.34
N VAL A 109 -20.73 -12.39 -3.75
CA VAL A 109 -19.31 -12.05 -4.01
C VAL A 109 -18.87 -10.92 -3.09
N SER A 110 -18.18 -11.29 -2.00
CA SER A 110 -17.72 -10.32 -0.97
C SER A 110 -16.90 -9.16 -1.53
N ASP A 111 -16.08 -9.41 -2.55
CA ASP A 111 -15.27 -8.37 -3.21
C ASP A 111 -16.13 -7.32 -3.91
N LEU A 112 -17.27 -7.70 -4.47
CA LEU A 112 -18.20 -6.74 -5.07
C LEU A 112 -18.87 -5.88 -4.00
N GLN A 113 -19.21 -6.43 -2.84
CA GLN A 113 -19.74 -5.67 -1.71
C GLN A 113 -18.71 -4.67 -1.19
N PHE A 114 -17.48 -5.11 -1.00
CA PHE A 114 -16.39 -4.26 -0.55
C PHE A 114 -16.10 -3.14 -1.56
N THR A 115 -15.96 -3.48 -2.84
CA THR A 115 -15.69 -2.51 -3.90
C THR A 115 -16.82 -1.49 -4.02
N ALA A 116 -18.07 -1.92 -3.97
CA ALA A 116 -19.23 -1.02 -4.00
C ALA A 116 -19.23 -0.04 -2.81
N ALA A 117 -18.83 -0.51 -1.62
CA ALA A 117 -18.81 0.32 -0.41
C ALA A 117 -17.69 1.38 -0.42
N TYR A 118 -16.57 1.15 -1.13
CA TYR A 118 -15.37 1.99 -1.05
C TYR A 118 -14.92 2.62 -2.36
N ARG A 119 -15.61 2.35 -3.47
CA ARG A 119 -15.29 2.91 -4.80
C ARG A 119 -15.45 4.42 -4.87
N VAL A 120 -16.36 4.97 -4.11
CA VAL A 120 -16.66 6.40 -4.04
C VAL A 120 -16.39 6.89 -2.61
N PRO A 121 -15.81 8.08 -2.42
CA PRO A 121 -15.65 8.67 -1.09
C PRO A 121 -16.97 8.67 -0.33
N PHE A 122 -16.93 8.21 0.91
CA PHE A 122 -18.14 7.90 1.66
C PHE A 122 -19.15 9.06 1.80
N PRO A 123 -18.75 10.36 1.85
CA PRO A 123 -19.71 11.46 1.90
C PRO A 123 -20.63 11.53 0.69
N PHE A 124 -20.20 11.01 -0.45
CA PHE A 124 -20.92 11.05 -1.74
C PHE A 124 -21.48 9.68 -2.13
N SER A 125 -21.13 8.62 -1.41
CA SER A 125 -21.34 7.24 -1.86
C SER A 125 -22.81 6.88 -1.99
N GLU A 126 -23.69 7.38 -1.12
CA GLU A 126 -25.11 7.08 -1.16
C GLU A 126 -25.77 7.55 -2.46
N MET A 127 -25.56 8.82 -2.81
CA MET A 127 -26.11 9.40 -4.04
C MET A 127 -25.57 8.73 -5.29
N VAL A 128 -24.25 8.48 -5.33
CA VAL A 128 -23.64 7.84 -6.50
C VAL A 128 -24.08 6.39 -6.64
N GLN A 129 -24.14 5.60 -5.57
CA GLN A 129 -24.59 4.21 -5.63
C GLN A 129 -26.06 4.09 -6.04
N ARG A 130 -26.90 5.01 -5.60
CA ARG A 130 -28.33 5.02 -5.92
C ARG A 130 -28.61 5.38 -7.37
N HIS A 131 -27.91 6.36 -7.92
CA HIS A 131 -28.24 6.98 -9.19
C HIS A 131 -27.28 6.67 -10.34
N LEU A 132 -26.04 6.28 -10.06
CA LEU A 132 -25.02 5.99 -11.06
C LEU A 132 -24.44 4.57 -10.85
N PRO A 133 -25.28 3.53 -10.90
CA PRO A 133 -24.79 2.16 -10.78
C PRO A 133 -23.93 1.82 -12.01
N VAL A 134 -22.74 1.25 -11.76
CA VAL A 134 -21.82 0.78 -12.79
C VAL A 134 -21.61 -0.72 -12.60
N GLY A 135 -21.86 -1.50 -13.63
CA GLY A 135 -21.65 -2.94 -13.66
C GLY A 135 -20.15 -3.28 -13.47
N SER A 136 -19.90 -4.45 -12.89
CA SER A 136 -18.53 -4.93 -12.60
C SER A 136 -18.05 -6.02 -13.57
N PHE A 137 -18.85 -6.34 -14.59
CA PHE A 137 -18.56 -7.42 -15.54
C PHE A 137 -18.17 -6.87 -16.90
N LEU A 138 -17.12 -7.43 -17.46
CA LEU A 138 -16.60 -7.14 -18.80
C LEU A 138 -16.75 -8.38 -19.68
N ALA A 139 -17.10 -8.19 -20.95
CA ALA A 139 -17.24 -9.26 -21.94
C ALA A 139 -15.93 -9.49 -22.71
N ARG A 140 -15.19 -8.42 -23.01
CA ARG A 140 -13.97 -8.50 -23.83
C ARG A 140 -13.06 -7.29 -23.61
N SER A 141 -11.84 -7.41 -24.11
CA SER A 141 -10.88 -6.31 -24.17
C SER A 141 -10.14 -6.34 -25.50
N SER A 142 -9.61 -5.21 -25.98
CA SER A 142 -8.74 -5.14 -27.14
C SER A 142 -7.91 -3.86 -27.11
N GLY A 143 -6.62 -3.95 -27.47
CA GLY A 143 -5.73 -2.81 -27.44
C GLY A 143 -5.71 -2.15 -26.05
N VAL A 144 -6.26 -0.96 -25.94
CA VAL A 144 -6.40 -0.18 -24.68
C VAL A 144 -7.86 -0.05 -24.23
N THR A 145 -8.75 -0.83 -24.79
CA THR A 145 -10.20 -0.74 -24.52
C THR A 145 -10.74 -1.99 -23.85
N VAL A 146 -11.81 -1.80 -23.08
CA VAL A 146 -12.63 -2.87 -22.50
C VAL A 146 -14.08 -2.68 -22.93
N THR A 147 -14.81 -3.79 -23.06
CA THR A 147 -16.23 -3.79 -23.47
C THR A 147 -17.04 -4.50 -22.39
N ASP A 148 -18.12 -3.89 -21.93
CA ASP A 148 -19.04 -4.50 -20.97
C ASP A 148 -20.04 -5.48 -21.61
N LEU A 149 -20.99 -6.00 -20.81
CA LEU A 149 -22.00 -6.94 -21.27
C LEU A 149 -23.07 -6.29 -22.16
N ASP A 150 -23.19 -4.97 -22.10
CA ASP A 150 -24.15 -4.19 -22.89
C ASP A 150 -23.56 -3.73 -24.22
N GLY A 151 -22.25 -3.99 -24.45
CA GLY A 151 -21.55 -3.61 -25.68
C GLY A 151 -20.91 -2.23 -25.61
N ASN A 152 -20.96 -1.55 -24.46
CA ASN A 152 -20.32 -0.26 -24.29
C ASN A 152 -18.80 -0.42 -24.27
N VAL A 153 -18.08 0.42 -25.01
CA VAL A 153 -16.63 0.41 -25.11
C VAL A 153 -16.04 1.53 -24.29
N PHE A 154 -15.08 1.20 -23.44
CA PHE A 154 -14.37 2.15 -22.58
C PHE A 154 -12.88 2.09 -22.84
N ILE A 155 -12.21 3.23 -22.66
CA ILE A 155 -10.75 3.27 -22.56
C ILE A 155 -10.35 2.80 -21.15
N ASP A 156 -9.46 1.81 -21.06
CA ASP A 156 -8.93 1.34 -19.77
C ASP A 156 -7.88 2.32 -19.23
N LEU A 157 -8.33 3.30 -18.44
CA LEU A 157 -7.45 4.26 -17.77
C LEU A 157 -6.83 3.68 -16.49
N THR A 158 -7.30 2.54 -16.01
CA THR A 158 -6.78 1.92 -14.79
C THR A 158 -5.53 1.10 -15.03
N GLY A 159 -5.34 0.64 -16.28
CA GLY A 159 -4.27 -0.26 -16.64
C GLY A 159 -4.26 -1.54 -15.80
N SER A 160 -5.42 -1.97 -15.28
CA SER A 160 -5.57 -3.13 -14.39
C SER A 160 -4.61 -3.06 -13.18
N TYR A 161 -4.61 -1.94 -12.46
CA TYR A 161 -3.65 -1.64 -11.38
C TYR A 161 -2.18 -1.69 -11.84
N GLY A 162 -1.95 -1.33 -13.12
CA GLY A 162 -0.64 -1.26 -13.74
C GLY A 162 -0.07 -2.60 -14.21
N VAL A 163 -0.87 -3.62 -14.30
CA VAL A 163 -0.51 -4.85 -15.01
C VAL A 163 -0.39 -4.58 -16.51
N ASN A 164 -1.35 -3.84 -17.07
CA ASN A 164 -1.51 -3.65 -18.51
C ASN A 164 -0.63 -2.49 -19.03
N LEU A 165 0.67 -2.76 -19.26
CA LEU A 165 1.62 -1.78 -19.79
C LEU A 165 1.62 -1.70 -21.33
N PHE A 166 1.34 -2.82 -22.00
CA PHE A 166 1.51 -2.99 -23.46
C PHE A 166 0.19 -3.20 -24.21
N GLY A 167 -0.94 -3.01 -23.54
CA GLY A 167 -2.24 -3.27 -24.09
C GLY A 167 -2.70 -4.72 -23.94
N HIS A 168 -4.02 -4.93 -23.95
CA HIS A 168 -4.63 -6.22 -23.63
C HIS A 168 -4.19 -7.34 -24.57
N ASP A 169 -4.04 -7.06 -25.87
CA ASP A 169 -3.73 -8.10 -26.87
C ASP A 169 -2.31 -8.64 -26.73
N PHE A 170 -1.36 -7.82 -26.26
CA PHE A 170 -0.01 -8.28 -25.93
C PHE A 170 -0.04 -9.35 -24.81
N TYR A 171 -0.81 -9.11 -23.74
CA TYR A 171 -0.90 -10.06 -22.64
C TYR A 171 -1.65 -11.33 -23.00
N LYS A 172 -2.71 -11.25 -23.82
CA LYS A 172 -3.37 -12.45 -24.38
C LYS A 172 -2.38 -13.32 -25.15
N ALA A 173 -1.59 -12.71 -26.04
CA ALA A 173 -0.58 -13.45 -26.78
C ALA A 173 0.51 -14.04 -25.86
N CYS A 174 0.84 -13.40 -24.73
CA CYS A 174 1.75 -13.97 -23.72
C CYS A 174 1.11 -15.18 -23.02
N ILE A 175 -0.17 -15.09 -22.65
CA ILE A 175 -0.93 -16.19 -22.04
C ILE A 175 -0.97 -17.39 -22.96
N ASP A 176 -1.34 -17.19 -24.23
CA ASP A 176 -1.40 -18.25 -25.24
C ASP A 176 -0.04 -18.96 -25.42
N ARG A 177 1.03 -18.18 -25.52
CA ARG A 177 2.40 -18.75 -25.62
C ARG A 177 2.81 -19.49 -24.33
N GLY A 178 2.45 -18.97 -23.16
CA GLY A 178 2.71 -19.61 -21.88
C GLY A 178 1.97 -20.93 -21.76
N ALA A 179 0.68 -20.95 -22.05
CA ALA A 179 -0.15 -22.15 -22.05
C ALA A 179 0.37 -23.22 -23.02
N ALA A 180 0.75 -22.81 -24.24
CA ALA A 180 1.31 -23.71 -25.23
C ALA A 180 2.63 -24.39 -24.76
N ARG A 181 3.49 -23.63 -24.06
CA ARG A 181 4.77 -24.15 -23.54
C ARG A 181 4.61 -25.21 -22.46
N VAL A 182 3.62 -25.12 -21.63
CA VAL A 182 3.46 -26.04 -20.49
C VAL A 182 2.39 -27.10 -20.72
N ARG A 183 1.77 -27.13 -21.89
CA ARG A 183 0.66 -28.02 -22.21
C ARG A 183 0.97 -29.50 -21.96
N ASP A 184 2.14 -29.97 -22.37
CA ASP A 184 2.51 -31.38 -22.28
C ASP A 184 2.93 -31.79 -20.87
N LEU A 185 3.28 -30.82 -20.01
CA LEU A 185 3.65 -31.10 -18.62
C LEU A 185 2.43 -31.22 -17.73
N GLY A 186 1.42 -30.34 -17.91
CA GLY A 186 0.28 -30.23 -17.02
C GLY A 186 0.67 -29.80 -15.60
N PRO A 187 -0.20 -30.02 -14.59
CA PRO A 187 0.08 -29.68 -13.20
C PRO A 187 1.03 -30.73 -12.56
N VAL A 188 2.23 -30.28 -12.21
CA VAL A 188 3.26 -31.10 -11.55
C VAL A 188 3.72 -30.39 -10.27
N LEU A 189 3.76 -31.12 -9.16
CA LEU A 189 4.28 -30.63 -7.88
C LEU A 189 5.68 -31.20 -7.61
N GLY A 190 6.56 -30.35 -7.09
CA GLY A 190 7.93 -30.73 -6.70
C GLY A 190 8.91 -30.84 -7.86
N SER A 191 8.48 -30.55 -9.10
CA SER A 191 9.32 -30.48 -10.29
C SER A 191 8.96 -29.24 -11.10
N TYR A 192 9.86 -28.79 -11.96
CA TYR A 192 9.69 -27.54 -12.70
C TYR A 192 9.81 -27.77 -14.20
N HIS A 193 9.07 -27.00 -14.98
CA HIS A 193 9.31 -26.88 -16.41
C HIS A 193 10.64 -26.14 -16.65
N PRO A 194 11.46 -26.51 -17.67
CA PRO A 194 12.74 -25.85 -17.95
C PRO A 194 12.69 -24.35 -18.10
N VAL A 195 11.56 -23.79 -18.55
CA VAL A 195 11.34 -22.32 -18.64
C VAL A 195 11.55 -21.58 -17.31
N VAL A 196 11.44 -22.26 -16.18
CA VAL A 196 11.68 -21.67 -14.86
C VAL A 196 13.14 -21.25 -14.73
N ALA A 197 14.08 -22.04 -15.22
CA ALA A 197 15.51 -21.68 -15.22
C ALA A 197 15.78 -20.40 -16.04
N ASP A 198 15.15 -20.28 -17.22
CA ASP A 198 15.24 -19.05 -18.03
C ASP A 198 14.64 -17.83 -17.29
N ASN A 199 13.49 -18.01 -16.66
CA ASN A 199 12.84 -16.95 -15.90
C ASN A 199 13.68 -16.50 -14.69
N VAL A 200 14.27 -17.45 -13.95
CA VAL A 200 15.20 -17.17 -12.85
C VAL A 200 16.42 -16.37 -13.34
N ALA A 201 17.05 -16.80 -14.44
CA ALA A 201 18.20 -16.09 -15.01
C ALA A 201 17.84 -14.64 -15.39
N ARG A 202 16.66 -14.41 -15.99
CA ARG A 202 16.17 -13.08 -16.35
C ARG A 202 15.86 -12.22 -15.11
N LEU A 203 15.20 -12.79 -14.10
CA LEU A 203 14.88 -12.06 -12.87
C LEU A 203 16.13 -11.71 -12.07
N ARG A 204 17.13 -12.57 -12.03
CA ARG A 204 18.46 -12.26 -11.45
C ARG A 204 19.12 -11.09 -12.18
N ALA A 205 19.10 -11.08 -13.50
CA ALA A 205 19.66 -9.98 -14.29
C ALA A 205 18.90 -8.64 -14.07
N VAL A 206 17.59 -8.70 -13.83
CA VAL A 206 16.77 -7.51 -13.54
C VAL A 206 16.95 -7.05 -12.11
N SER A 207 16.87 -7.93 -11.12
CA SER A 207 16.95 -7.55 -9.70
C SER A 207 18.38 -7.22 -9.26
N GLY A 208 19.38 -7.85 -9.88
CA GLY A 208 20.77 -7.82 -9.41
C GLY A 208 20.98 -8.62 -8.13
N LEU A 209 20.07 -9.56 -7.82
CA LEU A 209 20.11 -10.44 -6.65
C LEU A 209 20.29 -11.90 -7.07
N ASP A 210 20.87 -12.71 -6.22
CA ASP A 210 21.32 -14.07 -6.59
C ASP A 210 20.22 -15.13 -6.51
N GLU A 211 19.22 -14.96 -5.65
CA GLU A 211 18.20 -15.96 -5.39
C GLU A 211 16.80 -15.43 -5.73
N ILE A 212 15.96 -16.31 -6.29
CA ILE A 212 14.58 -16.01 -6.65
C ILE A 212 13.65 -17.05 -6.02
N SER A 213 12.58 -16.59 -5.41
CA SER A 213 11.50 -17.42 -4.88
C SER A 213 10.17 -17.02 -5.51
N PHE A 214 9.34 -18.00 -5.87
CA PHE A 214 8.03 -17.76 -6.49
C PHE A 214 6.90 -18.01 -5.50
N HIS A 215 5.88 -17.18 -5.57
CA HIS A 215 4.69 -17.18 -4.70
C HIS A 215 3.43 -16.96 -5.54
N MET A 216 2.27 -17.23 -4.97
CA MET A 216 0.98 -17.09 -5.67
C MET A 216 0.47 -15.64 -5.72
N SER A 217 1.08 -14.74 -4.96
CA SER A 217 0.67 -13.32 -4.94
C SER A 217 1.78 -12.41 -4.42
N GLY A 218 1.68 -11.12 -4.73
CA GLY A 218 2.56 -10.11 -4.16
C GLY A 218 2.46 -10.01 -2.62
N THR A 219 1.29 -10.29 -2.04
CA THR A 219 1.12 -10.36 -0.56
C THR A 219 1.98 -11.48 0.03
N GLU A 220 1.97 -12.67 -0.57
CA GLU A 220 2.80 -13.79 -0.10
C GLU A 220 4.28 -13.51 -0.30
N ALA A 221 4.67 -12.91 -1.43
CA ALA A 221 6.07 -12.54 -1.68
C ALA A 221 6.57 -11.57 -0.59
N VAL A 222 5.81 -10.53 -0.27
CA VAL A 222 6.16 -9.58 0.83
C VAL A 222 6.20 -10.29 2.18
N MET A 223 5.23 -11.13 2.48
CA MET A 223 5.17 -11.88 3.73
C MET A 223 6.39 -12.79 3.89
N GLN A 224 6.80 -13.49 2.85
CA GLN A 224 7.97 -14.35 2.87
C GLN A 224 9.27 -13.56 2.98
N ALA A 225 9.40 -12.45 2.28
CA ALA A 225 10.57 -11.57 2.41
C ALA A 225 10.75 -11.09 3.87
N VAL A 226 9.66 -10.68 4.54
CA VAL A 226 9.71 -10.28 5.95
C VAL A 226 10.04 -11.48 6.86
N ARG A 227 9.49 -12.67 6.59
CA ARG A 227 9.83 -13.89 7.36
C ARG A 227 11.30 -14.24 7.23
N LEU A 228 11.86 -14.20 6.03
CA LEU A 228 13.28 -14.44 5.79
C LEU A 228 14.16 -13.41 6.51
N ALA A 229 13.79 -12.13 6.45
CA ALA A 229 14.51 -11.07 7.15
C ALA A 229 14.51 -11.28 8.67
N ARG A 230 13.36 -11.68 9.25
CA ARG A 230 13.25 -12.04 10.68
C ARG A 230 14.12 -13.25 11.05
N TYR A 231 14.07 -14.28 10.22
CA TYR A 231 14.87 -15.49 10.41
C TYR A 231 16.36 -15.18 10.35
N HIS A 232 16.81 -14.46 9.33
CA HIS A 232 18.21 -14.09 9.13
C HIS A 232 18.76 -13.22 10.26
N THR A 233 17.97 -12.25 10.72
CA THR A 233 18.44 -11.28 11.74
C THR A 233 18.20 -11.73 13.18
N GLY A 234 17.35 -12.74 13.41
CA GLY A 234 16.87 -13.12 14.74
C GLY A 234 16.04 -12.04 15.44
N ARG A 235 15.55 -11.04 14.69
CA ARG A 235 14.78 -9.89 15.21
C ARG A 235 13.31 -9.99 14.81
N THR A 236 12.44 -9.27 15.52
CA THR A 236 11.00 -9.45 15.40
C THR A 236 10.27 -8.35 14.63
N HIS A 237 10.75 -7.10 14.73
CA HIS A 237 10.00 -5.95 14.23
C HIS A 237 10.33 -5.62 12.78
N LEU A 238 9.31 -5.29 12.03
CA LEU A 238 9.44 -4.62 10.74
C LEU A 238 9.12 -3.12 10.86
N VAL A 239 9.72 -2.32 10.02
CA VAL A 239 9.36 -0.93 9.79
C VAL A 239 8.68 -0.82 8.44
N ARG A 240 7.55 -0.14 8.39
CA ARG A 240 6.87 0.28 7.17
C ARG A 240 6.53 1.75 7.22
N PHE A 241 6.18 2.34 6.09
CA PHE A 241 5.87 3.76 6.02
C PHE A 241 4.35 4.00 5.97
N CYS A 242 3.93 5.16 6.52
CA CYS A 242 2.53 5.52 6.56
C CYS A 242 1.96 5.69 5.15
N GLY A 243 0.77 5.13 4.92
CA GLY A 243 0.10 5.16 3.63
C GLY A 243 0.58 4.11 2.61
N ALA A 244 1.71 3.44 2.85
CA ALA A 244 2.18 2.37 1.98
C ALA A 244 1.28 1.13 2.06
N TYR A 245 1.03 0.51 0.92
CA TYR A 245 0.30 -0.75 0.81
C TYR A 245 1.27 -1.88 0.48
N HIS A 246 1.31 -2.89 1.33
CA HIS A 246 2.21 -4.04 1.24
C HIS A 246 1.47 -5.39 1.31
N GLY A 247 0.28 -5.44 0.81
CA GLY A 247 -0.61 -6.59 0.94
C GLY A 247 -1.55 -6.46 2.13
N TRP A 248 -2.27 -7.54 2.44
CA TRP A 248 -3.40 -7.56 3.38
C TRP A 248 -3.17 -8.41 4.64
N TRP A 249 -1.96 -8.92 4.86
CA TRP A 249 -1.65 -9.68 6.07
C TRP A 249 -1.46 -8.80 7.31
N GLY A 250 -1.63 -9.37 8.50
CA GLY A 250 -1.78 -8.64 9.76
C GLY A 250 -0.72 -7.63 10.12
N ASP A 251 0.55 -7.89 9.78
CA ASP A 251 1.66 -6.99 10.14
C ASP A 251 1.73 -5.71 9.26
N VAL A 252 1.18 -5.73 8.05
CA VAL A 252 1.29 -4.61 7.11
C VAL A 252 -0.02 -3.89 6.86
N GLN A 253 -1.17 -4.47 7.22
CA GLN A 253 -2.47 -3.85 7.08
C GLN A 253 -3.05 -3.46 8.45
N PRO A 254 -2.66 -2.32 9.02
CA PRO A 254 -3.33 -1.76 10.18
C PRO A 254 -4.63 -1.10 9.74
N GLY A 255 -5.64 -1.18 10.53
CA GLY A 255 -6.82 -0.35 10.38
C GLY A 255 -8.12 -1.11 10.15
N ILE A 256 -8.96 -0.58 9.28
CA ILE A 256 -10.33 -1.03 9.07
C ILE A 256 -10.36 -2.51 8.66
N GLY A 257 -11.10 -3.33 9.39
CA GLY A 257 -11.25 -4.74 9.10
C GLY A 257 -10.23 -5.68 9.79
N ASN A 258 -9.14 -5.14 10.34
CA ASN A 258 -8.23 -5.92 11.16
C ASN A 258 -8.37 -5.52 12.64
N PRO A 259 -9.05 -6.32 13.48
CA PRO A 259 -9.21 -6.03 14.90
C PRO A 259 -7.92 -6.21 15.70
N THR A 260 -6.97 -6.99 15.17
CA THR A 260 -5.70 -7.28 15.84
C THR A 260 -4.68 -6.18 15.57
N PRO A 261 -4.11 -5.53 16.60
CA PRO A 261 -3.03 -4.57 16.41
C PRO A 261 -1.79 -5.27 15.82
N ALA A 262 -1.12 -4.62 14.89
CA ALA A 262 0.18 -5.08 14.41
C ALA A 262 1.23 -4.90 15.52
N ALA A 263 1.45 -5.92 16.35
CA ALA A 263 2.29 -5.84 17.54
C ALA A 263 3.78 -5.67 17.21
N GLN A 264 4.24 -6.25 16.10
CA GLN A 264 5.66 -6.28 15.70
C GLN A 264 5.94 -5.38 14.49
N THR A 265 5.26 -4.24 14.41
CA THR A 265 5.39 -3.30 13.30
C THR A 265 5.49 -1.87 13.79
N TYR A 266 6.49 -1.16 13.28
CA TYR A 266 6.60 0.29 13.44
C TYR A 266 6.16 0.98 12.15
N THR A 267 5.08 1.76 12.23
CA THR A 267 4.67 2.63 11.11
C THR A 267 5.28 4.01 11.33
N LEU A 268 6.23 4.37 10.48
CA LEU A 268 7.03 5.59 10.59
C LEU A 268 6.77 6.55 9.43
N ALA A 269 7.26 7.78 9.55
CA ALA A 269 7.21 8.77 8.47
C ALA A 269 8.34 8.52 7.46
N GLU A 270 8.01 8.46 6.19
CA GLU A 270 9.00 8.45 5.10
C GLU A 270 9.65 9.83 4.96
N LEU A 271 10.81 9.91 4.32
CA LEU A 271 11.61 11.13 4.16
C LEU A 271 12.03 11.83 5.47
N SER A 272 11.90 11.16 6.60
CA SER A 272 12.14 11.72 7.93
C SER A 272 13.51 11.34 8.49
N GLY A 273 14.27 12.34 8.94
CA GLY A 273 15.51 12.10 9.72
C GLY A 273 15.25 11.43 11.06
N ARG A 274 14.07 11.65 11.67
CA ARG A 274 13.66 10.99 12.91
C ARG A 274 13.48 9.47 12.73
N THR A 275 13.02 9.05 11.56
CA THR A 275 12.93 7.63 11.22
C THR A 275 14.32 7.00 11.19
N LEU A 276 15.30 7.63 10.55
CA LEU A 276 16.69 7.15 10.55
C LEU A 276 17.26 7.05 11.96
N GLU A 277 16.89 7.96 12.85
CA GLU A 277 17.30 7.93 14.24
C GLU A 277 16.69 6.73 15.02
N VAL A 278 15.42 6.38 14.75
CA VAL A 278 14.79 5.17 15.29
C VAL A 278 15.55 3.93 14.84
N LEU A 279 15.88 3.83 13.55
CA LEU A 279 16.62 2.69 13.00
C LEU A 279 18.02 2.56 13.63
N ARG A 280 18.71 3.67 13.91
CA ARG A 280 20.02 3.67 14.57
C ARG A 280 19.95 3.18 16.01
N ARG A 281 18.87 3.48 16.74
CA ARG A 281 18.78 3.25 18.19
C ARG A 281 18.14 1.92 18.57
N ARG A 282 17.19 1.45 17.78
CA ARG A 282 16.48 0.22 18.10
C ARG A 282 17.25 -1.01 17.65
N ARG A 283 17.15 -2.07 18.46
CA ARG A 283 17.86 -3.33 18.23
C ARG A 283 16.94 -4.47 17.80
N ASP A 284 15.64 -4.26 17.85
CA ASP A 284 14.60 -5.24 17.57
C ASP A 284 14.11 -5.24 16.12
N ILE A 285 14.62 -4.34 15.26
CA ILE A 285 14.18 -4.18 13.87
C ILE A 285 14.91 -5.18 12.98
N ALA A 286 14.15 -6.07 12.36
CA ALA A 286 14.62 -7.05 11.37
C ALA A 286 14.77 -6.45 9.98
N CYS A 287 13.78 -5.70 9.54
CA CYS A 287 13.74 -5.14 8.19
C CYS A 287 13.01 -3.80 8.11
N VAL A 288 13.29 -3.10 7.03
CA VAL A 288 12.52 -1.92 6.55
C VAL A 288 11.89 -2.27 5.22
N LEU A 289 10.58 -2.14 5.12
CA LEU A 289 9.80 -2.37 3.93
C LEU A 289 9.45 -1.03 3.30
N VAL A 290 9.90 -0.80 2.08
CA VAL A 290 9.75 0.45 1.33
C VAL A 290 8.95 0.20 0.06
N ASN A 291 7.93 0.99 -0.18
CA ASN A 291 7.36 1.16 -1.53
C ASN A 291 8.07 2.36 -2.19
N PRO A 292 8.99 2.14 -3.13
CA PRO A 292 9.97 3.17 -3.52
C PRO A 292 9.40 4.41 -4.21
N LEU A 293 8.11 4.48 -4.47
CA LEU A 293 7.48 5.63 -5.12
C LEU A 293 6.48 6.36 -4.22
N GLN A 294 6.22 5.85 -3.02
CA GLN A 294 5.19 6.38 -2.13
C GLN A 294 5.34 7.87 -1.86
N ALA A 295 6.54 8.32 -1.51
CA ALA A 295 6.81 9.71 -1.20
C ALA A 295 6.79 10.65 -2.43
N LEU A 296 6.87 10.09 -3.63
CA LEU A 296 6.77 10.84 -4.88
C LEU A 296 5.33 10.92 -5.42
N HIS A 297 4.38 10.31 -4.72
CA HIS A 297 2.99 10.37 -5.13
C HIS A 297 2.49 11.83 -5.14
N PRO A 298 1.79 12.30 -6.19
CA PRO A 298 1.33 13.68 -6.31
C PRO A 298 0.53 14.20 -5.12
N ASN A 299 -0.14 13.29 -4.44
CA ASN A 299 -0.96 13.55 -3.25
C ASN A 299 -0.29 13.13 -1.94
N ALA A 300 1.02 12.89 -1.91
CA ALA A 300 1.73 12.40 -0.73
C ALA A 300 1.57 13.31 0.51
N GLY A 301 1.42 14.62 0.29
CA GLY A 301 1.10 15.59 1.33
C GLY A 301 -0.39 15.85 1.49
N ALA A 302 -1.25 15.19 0.72
CA ALA A 302 -2.68 15.38 0.83
C ALA A 302 -3.19 14.77 2.14
N PRO A 303 -3.98 15.50 2.91
CA PRO A 303 -4.71 14.92 4.01
C PRO A 303 -5.63 13.81 3.46
N SER A 304 -5.99 12.87 4.33
CA SER A 304 -6.89 11.75 4.02
C SER A 304 -8.18 12.20 3.33
N ASP A 305 -8.92 11.28 2.77
CA ASP A 305 -10.15 11.42 1.96
C ASP A 305 -11.14 12.54 2.35
N GLY A 306 -11.10 13.05 3.59
CA GLY A 306 -11.93 14.16 4.05
C GLY A 306 -11.59 15.53 3.47
N THR A 307 -10.55 15.66 2.67
CA THR A 307 -10.10 16.94 2.09
C THR A 307 -10.01 16.93 0.58
N LEU A 308 -10.79 16.12 -0.07
CA LEU A 308 -10.95 16.13 -1.54
C LEU A 308 -11.39 17.50 -2.09
N VAL A 309 -11.79 18.40 -1.22
CA VAL A 309 -12.30 19.76 -1.55
C VAL A 309 -11.20 20.82 -1.58
N ASP A 310 -9.96 20.50 -1.18
CA ASP A 310 -8.87 21.49 -1.20
C ASP A 310 -8.20 21.57 -2.57
N SER A 311 -8.53 22.62 -3.32
CA SER A 311 -7.90 22.95 -4.59
C SER A 311 -6.46 23.49 -4.47
N GLY A 312 -5.98 23.77 -3.27
CA GLY A 312 -4.62 24.23 -2.97
C GLY A 312 -3.54 23.15 -3.05
N ARG A 313 -3.88 21.91 -3.40
CA ARG A 313 -2.95 20.80 -3.51
C ARG A 313 -1.88 21.07 -4.57
N ARG A 314 -0.63 21.09 -4.14
CA ARG A 314 0.50 21.13 -5.06
C ARG A 314 1.10 19.73 -5.18
N ALA A 315 1.18 19.21 -6.39
CA ALA A 315 2.01 18.06 -6.71
C ALA A 315 3.47 18.52 -6.72
N GLY A 316 4.24 18.03 -5.77
CA GLY A 316 5.69 18.29 -5.72
C GLY A 316 6.40 16.96 -5.47
N ALA A 317 7.10 16.46 -6.50
CA ALA A 317 7.94 15.29 -6.38
C ALA A 317 9.40 15.72 -6.51
N ASP A 318 10.19 15.59 -5.44
CA ASP A 318 11.63 15.78 -5.46
C ASP A 318 12.33 14.43 -5.49
N ARG A 319 12.66 13.97 -6.70
CA ARG A 319 13.36 12.70 -6.93
C ARG A 319 14.75 12.69 -6.29
N ALA A 320 15.48 13.81 -6.37
CA ALA A 320 16.85 13.90 -5.85
C ALA A 320 16.86 13.81 -4.32
N ALA A 321 15.97 14.53 -3.66
CA ALA A 321 15.80 14.45 -2.21
C ALA A 321 15.38 13.06 -1.75
N TYR A 322 14.51 12.38 -2.50
CA TYR A 322 14.09 11.02 -2.19
C TYR A 322 15.24 10.01 -2.36
N ALA A 323 15.98 10.09 -3.47
CA ALA A 323 17.14 9.22 -3.70
C ALA A 323 18.22 9.43 -2.62
N ALA A 324 18.50 10.70 -2.25
CA ALA A 324 19.41 10.99 -1.17
C ALA A 324 18.96 10.44 0.20
N TRP A 325 17.66 10.47 0.47
CA TRP A 325 17.10 9.88 1.70
C TRP A 325 17.20 8.35 1.67
N LEU A 326 16.86 7.69 0.55
CA LEU A 326 17.03 6.25 0.38
C LEU A 326 18.50 5.82 0.56
N GLY A 327 19.45 6.58 0.04
CA GLY A 327 20.88 6.35 0.24
C GLY A 327 21.27 6.37 1.73
N ARG A 328 20.77 7.36 2.49
CA ARG A 328 20.96 7.41 3.94
C ARG A 328 20.27 6.26 4.67
N LEU A 329 19.09 5.85 4.21
CA LEU A 329 18.38 4.69 4.74
C LEU A 329 19.21 3.41 4.54
N ARG A 330 19.76 3.20 3.34
CA ARG A 330 20.66 2.08 3.04
C ARG A 330 21.84 2.04 3.99
N GLN A 331 22.56 3.17 4.13
CA GLN A 331 23.70 3.27 5.06
C GLN A 331 23.34 2.90 6.50
N VAL A 332 22.17 3.33 6.99
CA VAL A 332 21.73 2.98 8.34
C VAL A 332 21.40 1.49 8.43
N CYS A 333 20.76 0.92 7.42
CA CYS A 333 20.45 -0.50 7.37
C CYS A 333 21.73 -1.34 7.40
N ASP A 334 22.74 -0.98 6.60
CA ASP A 334 24.06 -1.64 6.60
C ASP A 334 24.74 -1.58 7.97
N ALA A 335 24.84 -0.39 8.55
CA ALA A 335 25.49 -0.19 9.84
C ALA A 335 24.79 -0.91 11.01
N ARG A 336 23.52 -1.26 10.84
CA ARG A 336 22.69 -1.89 11.89
C ARG A 336 22.35 -3.34 11.60
N GLY A 337 22.74 -3.90 10.47
CA GLY A 337 22.34 -5.23 10.00
C GLY A 337 20.82 -5.35 9.93
N ILE A 338 20.15 -4.36 9.32
CA ILE A 338 18.71 -4.33 9.07
C ILE A 338 18.51 -4.63 7.60
N VAL A 339 17.65 -5.58 7.28
CA VAL A 339 17.36 -5.94 5.90
C VAL A 339 16.51 -4.85 5.24
N LEU A 340 16.96 -4.29 4.12
CA LEU A 340 16.21 -3.35 3.31
C LEU A 340 15.45 -4.09 2.21
N ILE A 341 14.13 -4.02 2.23
CA ILE A 341 13.25 -4.67 1.27
C ILE A 341 12.56 -3.60 0.42
N PHE A 342 12.73 -3.65 -0.91
CA PHE A 342 11.93 -2.85 -1.81
C PHE A 342 10.70 -3.64 -2.25
N ASP A 343 9.52 -3.12 -1.93
CA ASP A 343 8.26 -3.64 -2.45
C ASP A 343 7.97 -3.00 -3.80
N GLU A 344 8.36 -3.70 -4.84
CA GLU A 344 8.13 -3.32 -6.24
C GLU A 344 6.95 -4.08 -6.87
N VAL A 345 6.04 -4.64 -6.06
CA VAL A 345 4.82 -5.29 -6.56
C VAL A 345 3.99 -4.36 -7.46
N PHE A 346 3.99 -3.05 -7.15
CA PHE A 346 3.32 -2.05 -7.97
C PHE A 346 4.24 -1.36 -8.98
N VAL A 347 5.47 -1.00 -8.61
CA VAL A 347 6.35 -0.17 -9.45
C VAL A 347 7.37 -0.96 -10.28
N GLY A 348 7.51 -2.25 -10.02
CA GLY A 348 8.43 -3.12 -10.76
C GLY A 348 8.17 -3.09 -12.25
N PHE A 349 9.25 -3.09 -13.04
CA PHE A 349 9.26 -3.02 -14.51
C PHE A 349 8.71 -1.73 -15.11
N ARG A 350 8.47 -0.67 -14.31
CA ARG A 350 7.89 0.60 -14.79
C ARG A 350 8.82 1.80 -14.69
N LEU A 351 9.69 1.84 -13.68
CA LEU A 351 10.57 2.98 -13.44
C LEU A 351 11.83 2.94 -14.31
N ALA A 352 12.44 1.76 -14.38
CA ALA A 352 13.63 1.47 -15.14
C ALA A 352 13.69 -0.06 -15.37
N ARG A 353 14.64 -0.53 -16.19
CA ARG A 353 14.82 -1.95 -16.47
C ARG A 353 15.08 -2.78 -15.22
N ARG A 354 15.90 -2.26 -14.30
CA ARG A 354 16.22 -2.86 -12.99
C ARG A 354 15.39 -2.27 -11.85
N GLY A 355 14.20 -1.73 -12.17
CA GLY A 355 13.27 -1.19 -11.21
C GLY A 355 13.78 0.03 -10.43
N ALA A 356 13.33 0.14 -9.17
CA ALA A 356 13.63 1.24 -8.30
C ALA A 356 15.12 1.30 -7.90
N ALA A 357 15.80 0.17 -7.85
CA ALA A 357 17.23 0.13 -7.56
C ALA A 357 18.04 0.95 -8.57
N GLU A 358 17.79 0.75 -9.87
CA GLU A 358 18.40 1.56 -10.93
C GLU A 358 17.91 3.00 -10.91
N TYR A 359 16.60 3.20 -10.75
CA TYR A 359 16.00 4.53 -10.84
C TYR A 359 16.47 5.49 -9.75
N PHE A 360 16.69 4.99 -8.53
CA PHE A 360 17.15 5.79 -7.39
C PHE A 360 18.62 5.59 -7.04
N GLY A 361 19.31 4.64 -7.66
CA GLY A 361 20.72 4.36 -7.38
C GLY A 361 20.95 3.69 -6.01
N VAL A 362 20.00 2.93 -5.49
CA VAL A 362 20.08 2.28 -4.17
C VAL A 362 19.71 0.81 -4.32
N GLN A 363 20.64 -0.09 -3.99
CA GLN A 363 20.39 -1.53 -4.03
C GLN A 363 19.78 -2.00 -2.70
N PRO A 364 18.60 -2.65 -2.70
CA PRO A 364 18.05 -3.31 -1.53
C PRO A 364 18.68 -4.70 -1.32
N ASP A 365 18.47 -5.29 -0.14
CA ASP A 365 18.85 -6.68 0.15
C ASP A 365 17.84 -7.67 -0.46
N MET A 366 16.58 -7.27 -0.54
CA MET A 366 15.48 -8.04 -1.14
C MET A 366 14.57 -7.12 -1.95
N VAL A 367 13.95 -7.70 -2.97
CA VAL A 367 12.95 -7.05 -3.81
C VAL A 367 11.75 -7.97 -3.95
N THR A 368 10.54 -7.45 -3.87
CA THR A 368 9.31 -8.21 -4.14
C THR A 368 8.63 -7.68 -5.40
N TYR A 369 8.25 -8.59 -6.29
CA TYR A 369 7.53 -8.30 -7.52
C TYR A 369 6.12 -8.90 -7.50
N GLY A 370 5.30 -8.49 -8.44
CA GLY A 370 3.95 -8.99 -8.67
C GLY A 370 3.32 -8.25 -9.84
N LYS A 371 2.01 -8.18 -9.89
CA LYS A 371 1.24 -7.43 -10.90
C LYS A 371 1.80 -7.57 -12.33
N SER A 372 2.63 -6.62 -12.79
CA SER A 372 3.25 -6.64 -14.12
C SER A 372 4.08 -7.91 -14.40
N LEU A 373 4.69 -8.53 -13.37
CA LEU A 373 5.39 -9.79 -13.48
C LEU A 373 4.49 -10.90 -13.98
N GLY A 374 3.26 -10.97 -13.45
CA GLY A 374 2.30 -12.02 -13.81
C GLY A 374 1.48 -11.72 -15.05
N GLY A 375 1.46 -10.47 -15.53
CA GLY A 375 0.63 -10.09 -16.68
C GLY A 375 -0.86 -10.41 -16.53
N GLY A 376 -1.37 -10.40 -15.29
CA GLY A 376 -2.74 -10.78 -14.95
C GLY A 376 -2.89 -12.18 -14.36
N LEU A 377 -1.84 -13.00 -14.35
CA LEU A 377 -1.82 -14.29 -13.68
C LEU A 377 -1.33 -14.16 -12.22
N PRO A 378 -1.77 -15.06 -11.31
CA PRO A 378 -1.39 -15.02 -9.91
C PRO A 378 0.09 -15.44 -9.74
N VAL A 379 0.97 -14.48 -9.51
CA VAL A 379 2.38 -14.69 -9.22
C VAL A 379 2.97 -13.52 -8.43
N GLY A 380 3.88 -13.83 -7.57
CA GLY A 380 4.72 -12.89 -6.88
C GLY A 380 6.11 -13.45 -6.64
#